data_91f5f7e92208f56f02efc1b3b5e61b91
#
_entry.id   91f5f7e92208f56f02efc1b3b5e61b91
#
_cell.length_a   1.000
_cell.length_b   1.000
_cell.length_c   1.000
_cell.angle_alpha   90.00
_cell.angle_beta   90.00
_cell.angle_gamma   90.00
#
_symmetry.space_group_name_H-M   'P 1'
#
loop_
_entity.id
_entity.type
_entity.pdbx_description
1 polymer ?
#
loop_
_entity_poly.entity_id
_entity_poly.type
_entity_poly.pdbx_seq_one_letter_code
_entity_poly.pdbx_strand_id
1 'polypeptide(L)'
;MGSEMCIRDSLGVTEAGDGEDGRIKSALGIGALLCDGLGDTIRVSLSEAPEAEIPVARKLVDYVLQRENHPYIPGAEAAEFNYTNPNRRHTTAVENIGGEHVPVVISARLDGNMQINEQFCPDYIYCGQQLPEMRRTNIGYIVDANIWKGEEGTYPAFNYQQLVELHHCNAKVKFLFTPYMGLNEEATACLRMHPEVVIIAQSNHPNRLGEFRGIAHQLMNQGLTNPLVFFQFYQENNTEDLQIKSAVDMGALIFDGFCDGILLYNHGNAITDEKVDETAFGILQAGRARTSKTEYISCPGCGRTLYDLEATIARIKAATSHLKGLKIGIMGCIVNGPGEMADADYGYVGAGRGKISLYKKKECIEKNIPEEQAVEKLIELIKANGDYKEK
;
A
#
# COMPACT_ATOMS: atom_id res chain seq x y z
N MET A 1 38.65 11.03 -25.16
CA MET A 1 37.59 11.87 -24.62
C MET A 1 36.28 11.13 -24.88
N GLY A 2 35.81 10.36 -23.95
CA GLY A 2 34.49 9.76 -24.01
C GLY A 2 33.45 10.85 -23.86
N SER A 3 32.56 11.02 -24.82
CA SER A 3 31.37 11.83 -24.63
C SER A 3 30.51 11.13 -23.59
N GLU A 4 30.47 11.67 -22.38
CA GLU A 4 29.43 11.33 -21.43
C GLU A 4 28.10 11.76 -22.07
N MET A 5 27.38 10.79 -22.60
CA MET A 5 25.97 11.01 -22.94
C MET A 5 25.24 11.21 -21.62
N CYS A 6 24.84 12.44 -21.31
CA CYS A 6 23.86 12.68 -20.25
C CYS A 6 22.56 11.99 -20.65
N ILE A 7 22.35 10.79 -20.14
CA ILE A 7 21.09 10.09 -20.25
C ILE A 7 20.19 10.69 -19.15
N ARG A 8 19.06 11.26 -19.55
CA ARG A 8 18.02 11.68 -18.61
C ARG A 8 17.13 10.50 -18.28
N ASP A 9 17.00 10.20 -17.00
CA ASP A 9 16.11 9.16 -16.53
C ASP A 9 14.68 9.70 -16.40
N SER A 10 13.74 9.05 -17.09
CA SER A 10 12.32 9.38 -17.02
C SER A 10 11.58 8.25 -16.30
N LEU A 11 11.06 8.55 -15.11
CA LEU A 11 10.31 7.60 -14.31
C LEU A 11 8.83 7.62 -14.67
N GLY A 12 8.22 6.45 -14.76
CA GLY A 12 6.78 6.34 -15.01
C GLY A 12 6.24 4.98 -14.64
N VAL A 13 4.98 4.96 -14.18
CA VAL A 13 4.21 3.73 -14.04
C VAL A 13 3.20 3.71 -15.17
N THR A 14 3.47 2.87 -16.18
CA THR A 14 2.54 2.65 -17.28
C THR A 14 1.37 1.79 -16.80
N GLU A 15 0.17 1.99 -17.38
CA GLU A 15 -1.07 1.29 -17.00
C GLU A 15 -1.36 1.34 -15.48
N ALA A 16 -1.09 2.48 -14.86
CA ALA A 16 -1.34 2.67 -13.43
C ALA A 16 -2.83 2.49 -13.07
N GLY A 17 -3.72 2.71 -14.03
CA GLY A 17 -5.15 2.63 -13.86
C GLY A 17 -5.79 4.02 -13.74
N ASP A 18 -7.04 4.04 -13.28
CA ASP A 18 -7.82 5.25 -13.10
C ASP A 18 -8.04 5.56 -11.62
N GLY A 19 -8.51 6.78 -11.36
CA GLY A 19 -8.93 7.21 -10.03
C GLY A 19 -7.85 7.09 -8.98
N GLU A 20 -8.24 6.59 -7.83
CA GLU A 20 -7.39 6.47 -6.65
C GLU A 20 -6.28 5.44 -6.84
N ASP A 21 -6.58 4.32 -7.50
CA ASP A 21 -5.60 3.26 -7.74
C ASP A 21 -4.45 3.73 -8.61
N GLY A 22 -4.75 4.50 -9.66
CA GLY A 22 -3.74 5.08 -10.53
C GLY A 22 -2.83 6.06 -9.79
N ARG A 23 -3.42 6.89 -8.92
CA ARG A 23 -2.67 7.85 -8.08
C ARG A 23 -1.75 7.15 -7.09
N ILE A 24 -2.28 6.17 -6.36
CA ILE A 24 -1.51 5.39 -5.39
C ILE A 24 -0.36 4.63 -6.07
N LYS A 25 -0.62 3.93 -7.20
CA LYS A 25 0.41 3.21 -7.94
C LYS A 25 1.50 4.14 -8.47
N SER A 26 1.11 5.28 -9.05
CA SER A 26 2.06 6.27 -9.56
C SER A 26 2.91 6.86 -8.43
N ALA A 27 2.28 7.27 -7.32
CA ALA A 27 2.96 7.84 -6.18
C ALA A 27 3.91 6.84 -5.51
N LEU A 28 3.49 5.59 -5.36
CA LEU A 28 4.29 4.51 -4.78
C LEU A 28 5.51 4.17 -5.65
N GLY A 29 5.31 3.93 -6.96
CA GLY A 29 6.38 3.50 -7.85
C GLY A 29 7.37 4.62 -8.17
N ILE A 30 6.87 5.80 -8.59
CA ILE A 30 7.72 6.95 -8.92
C ILE A 30 8.33 7.51 -7.62
N GLY A 31 7.53 7.65 -6.57
CA GLY A 31 7.95 8.22 -5.29
C GLY A 31 9.08 7.46 -4.63
N ALA A 32 9.06 6.12 -4.68
CA ALA A 32 10.14 5.29 -4.15
C ALA A 32 11.49 5.64 -4.80
N LEU A 33 11.54 5.72 -6.14
CA LEU A 33 12.75 6.02 -6.89
C LEU A 33 13.22 7.48 -6.69
N LEU A 34 12.29 8.44 -6.70
CA LEU A 34 12.62 9.84 -6.43
C LEU A 34 13.20 10.02 -5.02
N CYS A 35 12.68 9.29 -4.02
CA CYS A 35 13.23 9.33 -2.67
C CYS A 35 14.65 8.75 -2.58
N ASP A 36 15.03 7.89 -3.52
CA ASP A 36 16.38 7.35 -3.66
C ASP A 36 17.30 8.24 -4.53
N GLY A 37 16.80 9.41 -4.94
CA GLY A 37 17.54 10.35 -5.77
C GLY A 37 17.64 9.94 -7.25
N LEU A 38 16.79 9.04 -7.69
CA LEU A 38 16.73 8.58 -9.08
C LEU A 38 15.63 9.31 -9.84
N GLY A 39 15.90 9.68 -11.09
CA GLY A 39 14.95 10.29 -12.02
C GLY A 39 15.12 11.79 -12.23
N ASP A 40 15.27 12.19 -13.50
CA ASP A 40 15.36 13.58 -13.95
C ASP A 40 13.99 14.16 -14.35
N THR A 41 13.11 13.27 -14.81
CA THR A 41 11.75 13.61 -15.22
C THR A 41 10.79 12.52 -14.77
N ILE A 42 9.52 12.87 -14.60
CA ILE A 42 8.48 11.91 -14.28
C ILE A 42 7.34 11.98 -15.31
N ARG A 43 6.66 10.83 -15.47
CA ARG A 43 5.43 10.72 -16.23
C ARG A 43 4.39 10.00 -15.38
N VAL A 44 3.32 10.69 -15.03
CA VAL A 44 2.11 10.07 -14.49
C VAL A 44 1.22 9.68 -15.66
N SER A 45 0.64 8.49 -15.62
CA SER A 45 -0.27 7.98 -16.65
C SER A 45 -1.54 7.48 -15.96
N LEU A 46 -2.62 8.21 -16.14
CA LEU A 46 -3.95 7.87 -15.60
C LEU A 46 -4.90 7.55 -16.76
N SER A 47 -5.88 6.67 -16.49
CA SER A 47 -6.97 6.40 -17.44
C SER A 47 -8.08 7.44 -17.31
N GLU A 48 -7.69 8.72 -17.34
CA GLU A 48 -8.52 9.91 -17.14
C GLU A 48 -8.15 10.98 -18.19
N ALA A 49 -8.78 12.15 -18.12
CA ALA A 49 -8.40 13.30 -18.95
C ALA A 49 -6.93 13.68 -18.69
N PRO A 50 -6.13 13.95 -19.75
CA PRO A 50 -4.68 14.23 -19.60
C PRO A 50 -4.35 15.38 -18.65
N GLU A 51 -5.27 16.35 -18.51
CA GLU A 51 -5.11 17.48 -17.61
C GLU A 51 -5.08 17.06 -16.12
N ALA A 52 -5.67 15.90 -15.77
CA ALA A 52 -5.66 15.36 -14.41
C ALA A 52 -4.27 14.84 -13.97
N GLU A 53 -3.40 14.48 -14.91
CA GLU A 53 -2.07 13.93 -14.62
C GLU A 53 -1.11 14.99 -14.06
N ILE A 54 -1.19 16.24 -14.55
CA ILE A 54 -0.26 17.31 -14.19
C ILE A 54 -0.30 17.67 -12.69
N PRO A 55 -1.48 17.89 -12.07
CA PRO A 55 -1.57 18.16 -10.66
C PRO A 55 -1.00 17.03 -9.79
N VAL A 56 -1.29 15.78 -10.15
CA VAL A 56 -0.79 14.58 -9.43
C VAL A 56 0.73 14.50 -9.50
N ALA A 57 1.30 14.68 -10.71
CA ALA A 57 2.74 14.67 -10.90
C ALA A 57 3.42 15.78 -10.08
N ARG A 58 2.86 16.99 -10.07
CA ARG A 58 3.40 18.12 -9.35
C ARG A 58 3.34 17.92 -7.83
N LYS A 59 2.21 17.48 -7.29
CA LYS A 59 2.06 17.14 -5.85
C LYS A 59 3.09 16.11 -5.40
N LEU A 60 3.32 15.07 -6.21
CA LEU A 60 4.28 14.03 -5.92
C LEU A 60 5.71 14.60 -5.84
N VAL A 61 6.13 15.36 -6.85
CA VAL A 61 7.47 15.99 -6.86
C VAL A 61 7.63 16.97 -5.71
N ASP A 62 6.66 17.86 -5.52
CA ASP A 62 6.70 18.88 -4.45
C ASP A 62 6.79 18.21 -3.07
N TYR A 63 6.10 17.09 -2.85
CA TYR A 63 6.18 16.35 -1.59
C TYR A 63 7.54 15.71 -1.37
N VAL A 64 8.17 15.14 -2.40
CA VAL A 64 9.51 14.57 -2.28
C VAL A 64 10.54 15.68 -2.01
N LEU A 65 10.44 16.82 -2.69
CA LEU A 65 11.35 17.97 -2.50
C LEU A 65 11.28 18.58 -1.10
N GLN A 66 10.16 18.44 -0.38
CA GLN A 66 10.06 18.88 1.03
C GLN A 66 11.06 18.18 1.97
N ARG A 67 11.66 17.08 1.53
CA ARG A 67 12.69 16.36 2.29
C ARG A 67 14.10 16.93 2.11
N GLU A 68 14.25 17.86 1.19
CA GLU A 68 15.56 18.48 0.92
C GLU A 68 16.13 19.13 2.19
N ASN A 69 17.45 19.02 2.36
CA ASN A 69 18.17 19.56 3.52
C ASN A 69 17.69 19.03 4.89
N HIS A 70 17.13 17.83 4.94
CA HIS A 70 16.75 17.19 6.20
C HIS A 70 17.97 16.95 7.11
N PRO A 71 17.80 16.92 8.45
CA PRO A 71 18.87 16.56 9.39
C PRO A 71 19.48 15.19 9.07
N TYR A 72 20.73 14.99 9.48
CA TYR A 72 21.40 13.71 9.31
C TYR A 72 20.72 12.59 10.10
N ILE A 73 20.51 11.44 9.46
CA ILE A 73 20.00 10.22 10.08
C ILE A 73 21.19 9.29 10.34
N PRO A 74 21.52 8.99 11.61
CA PRO A 74 22.71 8.19 11.95
C PRO A 74 22.48 6.69 11.77
N GLY A 75 21.91 6.27 10.64
CA GLY A 75 21.66 4.87 10.29
C GLY A 75 22.91 4.22 9.70
N ALA A 76 23.11 2.94 9.99
CA ALA A 76 24.12 2.10 9.37
C ALA A 76 23.46 1.03 8.51
N GLU A 77 23.95 0.85 7.30
CA GLU A 77 23.48 -0.20 6.39
C GLU A 77 23.69 -1.60 6.99
N ALA A 78 22.73 -2.48 6.81
CA ALA A 78 22.88 -3.89 7.14
C ALA A 78 23.65 -4.59 6.01
N ALA A 79 24.74 -5.27 6.34
CA ALA A 79 25.63 -5.89 5.38
C ALA A 79 24.96 -6.97 4.50
N GLU A 80 23.89 -7.57 4.99
CA GLU A 80 23.11 -8.60 4.28
C GLU A 80 22.04 -8.02 3.35
N PHE A 81 21.78 -6.71 3.39
CA PHE A 81 20.76 -6.07 2.56
C PHE A 81 21.27 -5.81 1.15
N ASN A 82 20.47 -6.21 0.15
CA ASN A 82 20.81 -6.00 -1.25
C ASN A 82 19.81 -5.00 -1.89
N TYR A 83 20.25 -3.79 -2.14
CA TYR A 83 19.44 -2.72 -2.72
C TYR A 83 18.93 -2.99 -4.14
N THR A 84 19.65 -3.78 -4.92
CA THR A 84 19.28 -4.09 -6.30
C THR A 84 18.34 -5.29 -6.42
N ASN A 85 18.29 -6.12 -5.41
CA ASN A 85 17.38 -7.26 -5.32
C ASN A 85 16.99 -7.53 -3.86
N PRO A 86 16.16 -6.64 -3.27
CA PRO A 86 15.80 -6.75 -1.87
C PRO A 86 14.94 -8.00 -1.63
N ASN A 87 15.28 -8.71 -0.58
CA ASN A 87 14.46 -9.81 -0.06
C ASN A 87 13.68 -9.33 1.14
N ARG A 88 12.49 -9.89 1.34
CA ARG A 88 11.71 -9.61 2.53
C ARG A 88 12.53 -9.91 3.79
N ARG A 89 12.57 -8.95 4.71
CA ARG A 89 13.23 -9.11 6.00
C ARG A 89 12.63 -10.30 6.75
N HIS A 90 13.48 -11.19 7.25
CA HIS A 90 13.03 -12.30 8.07
C HIS A 90 12.52 -11.78 9.43
N THR A 91 11.27 -12.11 9.76
CA THR A 91 10.64 -11.73 11.03
C THR A 91 9.98 -12.95 11.68
N THR A 92 9.88 -12.93 13.00
CA THR A 92 9.11 -13.92 13.76
C THR A 92 7.62 -13.66 13.55
N ALA A 93 6.85 -14.72 13.30
CA ALA A 93 5.39 -14.58 13.26
C ALA A 93 4.82 -14.33 14.66
N VAL A 94 4.08 -13.24 14.82
CA VAL A 94 3.36 -12.89 16.05
C VAL A 94 1.88 -12.80 15.70
N GLU A 95 1.09 -13.81 16.04
CA GLU A 95 -0.25 -14.02 15.52
C GLU A 95 -0.24 -14.00 13.98
N ASN A 96 -0.94 -13.05 13.37
CA ASN A 96 -0.97 -12.87 11.92
C ASN A 96 -0.02 -11.74 11.41
N ILE A 97 0.95 -11.30 12.21
CA ILE A 97 1.90 -10.23 11.87
C ILE A 97 3.30 -10.82 11.70
N GLY A 98 4.00 -10.45 10.63
CA GLY A 98 5.36 -10.92 10.36
C GLY A 98 5.43 -12.35 9.83
N GLY A 99 6.60 -12.95 9.80
CA GLY A 99 6.86 -14.25 9.18
C GLY A 99 6.42 -14.28 7.71
N GLU A 100 5.70 -15.32 7.34
CA GLU A 100 5.14 -15.48 5.97
C GLU A 100 3.77 -14.82 5.78
N HIS A 101 3.24 -14.15 6.81
CA HIS A 101 1.96 -13.47 6.69
C HIS A 101 2.05 -12.24 5.79
N VAL A 102 0.94 -11.91 5.13
CA VAL A 102 0.81 -10.64 4.41
C VAL A 102 0.80 -9.48 5.39
N PRO A 103 1.30 -8.29 5.00
CA PRO A 103 1.31 -7.14 5.88
C PRO A 103 -0.09 -6.78 6.39
N VAL A 104 -0.19 -6.47 7.69
CA VAL A 104 -1.45 -6.10 8.33
C VAL A 104 -1.77 -4.62 8.13
N VAL A 105 -3.07 -4.29 8.21
CA VAL A 105 -3.55 -2.92 8.34
C VAL A 105 -4.02 -2.69 9.76
N ILE A 106 -3.40 -1.74 10.44
CA ILE A 106 -3.84 -1.26 11.76
C ILE A 106 -4.54 0.08 11.54
N SER A 107 -5.76 0.21 11.99
CA SER A 107 -6.54 1.43 11.93
C SER A 107 -6.46 2.18 13.26
N ALA A 108 -6.32 3.50 13.26
CA ALA A 108 -6.38 4.30 14.47
C ALA A 108 -7.78 4.88 14.65
N ARG A 109 -8.40 4.64 15.82
CA ARG A 109 -9.75 5.11 16.19
C ARG A 109 -9.66 5.82 17.54
N LEU A 110 -9.02 6.98 17.55
CA LEU A 110 -8.71 7.71 18.79
C LEU A 110 -9.88 8.59 19.27
N ASP A 111 -10.85 8.84 18.41
CA ASP A 111 -12.08 9.61 18.69
C ASP A 111 -13.28 8.73 19.06
N GLY A 112 -13.10 7.40 19.09
CA GLY A 112 -14.15 6.42 19.40
C GLY A 112 -15.07 6.07 18.24
N ASN A 113 -14.81 6.57 17.01
CA ASN A 113 -15.53 6.13 15.81
C ASN A 113 -15.16 4.69 15.48
N MET A 114 -16.13 3.76 15.49
CA MET A 114 -15.93 2.33 15.19
C MET A 114 -16.63 1.90 13.91
N GLN A 115 -16.89 2.84 13.00
CA GLN A 115 -17.41 2.50 11.67
C GLN A 115 -16.30 1.80 10.86
N ILE A 116 -16.66 0.72 10.19
CA ILE A 116 -15.73 -0.11 9.42
C ILE A 116 -16.35 -0.43 8.06
N ASN A 117 -15.57 -0.23 7.02
CA ASN A 117 -15.91 -0.73 5.70
C ASN A 117 -15.65 -2.24 5.64
N GLU A 118 -16.67 -3.05 5.37
CA GLU A 118 -16.56 -4.53 5.35
C GLU A 118 -15.55 -5.04 4.30
N GLN A 119 -15.42 -4.35 3.18
CA GLN A 119 -14.46 -4.71 2.13
C GLN A 119 -13.02 -4.44 2.56
N PHE A 120 -12.81 -3.38 3.34
CA PHE A 120 -11.50 -2.94 3.82
C PHE A 120 -11.46 -2.99 5.36
N CYS A 121 -11.83 -4.14 5.90
CA CYS A 121 -11.82 -4.37 7.34
C CYS A 121 -10.37 -4.46 7.85
N PRO A 122 -9.93 -3.58 8.76
CA PRO A 122 -8.59 -3.63 9.32
C PRO A 122 -8.39 -4.90 10.17
N ASP A 123 -7.14 -5.36 10.27
CA ASP A 123 -6.80 -6.52 11.10
C ASP A 123 -6.78 -6.15 12.59
N TYR A 124 -6.35 -4.91 12.87
CA TYR A 124 -6.29 -4.36 14.22
C TYR A 124 -6.81 -2.92 14.25
N ILE A 125 -7.33 -2.53 15.41
CA ILE A 125 -7.73 -1.15 15.70
C ILE A 125 -6.94 -0.65 16.92
N TYR A 126 -6.20 0.44 16.75
CA TYR A 126 -5.57 1.14 17.86
C TYR A 126 -6.54 2.18 18.42
N CYS A 127 -6.95 1.97 19.66
CA CYS A 127 -7.98 2.73 20.38
C CYS A 127 -7.40 3.72 21.41
N GLY A 128 -6.07 3.74 21.59
CA GLY A 128 -5.44 4.58 22.61
C GLY A 128 -6.00 4.30 24.02
N GLN A 129 -6.61 5.30 24.64
CA GLN A 129 -7.15 5.24 26.01
C GLN A 129 -8.61 4.77 26.10
N GLN A 130 -9.27 4.41 24.99
CA GLN A 130 -10.71 4.13 24.96
C GLN A 130 -11.01 2.80 24.26
N LEU A 131 -11.10 1.71 25.04
CA LEU A 131 -11.54 0.43 24.51
C LEU A 131 -13.06 0.46 24.23
N PRO A 132 -13.54 0.11 23.03
CA PRO A 132 -14.96 0.10 22.72
C PRO A 132 -15.69 -1.03 23.47
N GLU A 133 -16.94 -0.77 23.88
CA GLU A 133 -17.79 -1.76 24.55
C GLU A 133 -18.15 -2.92 23.61
N MET A 134 -18.51 -2.60 22.37
CA MET A 134 -18.80 -3.61 21.34
C MET A 134 -17.58 -3.82 20.46
N ARG A 135 -17.14 -5.08 20.38
CA ARG A 135 -15.96 -5.49 19.63
C ARG A 135 -16.29 -6.61 18.66
N ARG A 136 -15.67 -6.58 17.49
CA ARG A 136 -15.77 -7.66 16.50
C ARG A 136 -14.74 -8.73 16.83
N THR A 137 -15.10 -9.99 16.72
CA THR A 137 -14.22 -11.13 17.04
C THR A 137 -13.10 -11.36 16.00
N ASN A 138 -13.25 -10.80 14.82
CA ASN A 138 -12.26 -10.89 13.74
C ASN A 138 -11.27 -9.71 13.68
N ILE A 139 -11.31 -8.82 14.68
CA ILE A 139 -10.42 -7.64 14.78
C ILE A 139 -9.72 -7.67 16.13
N GLY A 140 -8.39 -7.43 16.11
CA GLY A 140 -7.63 -7.21 17.33
C GLY A 140 -7.73 -5.74 17.79
N TYR A 141 -7.89 -5.51 19.10
CA TYR A 141 -7.97 -4.16 19.66
C TYR A 141 -6.72 -3.83 20.46
N ILE A 142 -6.00 -2.81 20.03
CA ILE A 142 -4.78 -2.35 20.68
C ILE A 142 -5.14 -1.14 21.56
N VAL A 143 -4.78 -1.20 22.83
CA VAL A 143 -5.00 -0.12 23.80
C VAL A 143 -3.72 0.21 24.53
N ASP A 144 -3.61 1.42 25.05
CA ASP A 144 -2.45 1.81 25.83
C ASP A 144 -2.31 0.90 27.07
N ALA A 145 -1.09 0.53 27.40
CA ALA A 145 -0.80 -0.48 28.41
C ALA A 145 -1.37 -0.16 29.80
N ASN A 146 -1.50 1.13 30.13
CA ASN A 146 -2.03 1.58 31.43
C ASN A 146 -3.52 1.28 31.62
N ILE A 147 -4.28 1.07 30.55
CA ILE A 147 -5.72 0.72 30.63
C ILE A 147 -6.00 -0.75 30.27
N TRP A 148 -4.99 -1.47 29.74
CA TRP A 148 -5.16 -2.87 29.36
C TRP A 148 -5.43 -3.77 30.56
N LYS A 149 -6.45 -4.63 30.47
CA LYS A 149 -6.91 -5.53 31.54
C LYS A 149 -6.79 -7.01 31.21
N GLY A 150 -6.19 -7.37 30.09
CA GLY A 150 -6.05 -8.75 29.66
C GLY A 150 -7.33 -9.36 29.06
N GLU A 151 -8.25 -8.53 28.56
CA GLU A 151 -9.46 -9.02 27.90
C GLU A 151 -9.11 -9.70 26.56
N GLU A 152 -9.88 -10.73 26.20
CA GLU A 152 -9.68 -11.47 24.96
C GLU A 152 -9.82 -10.57 23.75
N GLY A 153 -8.93 -10.76 22.75
CA GLY A 153 -8.86 -9.92 21.54
C GLY A 153 -8.33 -8.51 21.77
N THR A 154 -7.77 -8.23 22.98
CA THR A 154 -7.14 -6.95 23.28
C THR A 154 -5.65 -7.10 23.55
N TYR A 155 -4.87 -6.09 23.17
CA TYR A 155 -3.41 -6.11 23.22
C TYR A 155 -2.85 -4.80 23.77
N PRO A 156 -1.85 -4.84 24.68
CA PRO A 156 -1.25 -3.63 25.24
C PRO A 156 -0.28 -2.96 24.26
N ALA A 157 -0.34 -1.65 24.21
CA ALA A 157 0.63 -0.81 23.51
C ALA A 157 1.49 -0.04 24.52
N PHE A 158 2.78 -0.09 24.33
CA PHE A 158 3.81 0.61 25.11
C PHE A 158 4.50 1.65 24.26
N ASN A 159 4.97 2.70 24.84
CA ASN A 159 5.94 3.58 24.21
C ASN A 159 7.37 3.18 24.63
N TYR A 160 8.37 3.68 23.90
CA TYR A 160 9.79 3.33 24.11
C TYR A 160 10.36 3.69 25.49
N GLN A 161 9.64 4.44 26.33
CA GLN A 161 10.02 4.77 27.71
C GLN A 161 9.44 3.76 28.71
N GLN A 162 8.57 2.87 28.30
CA GLN A 162 7.86 1.89 29.14
C GLN A 162 8.43 0.46 28.98
N LEU A 163 9.74 0.34 28.79
CA LEU A 163 10.38 -0.96 28.58
C LEU A 163 10.30 -1.87 29.82
N VAL A 164 10.30 -1.28 31.02
CA VAL A 164 10.17 -2.02 32.29
C VAL A 164 8.79 -2.63 32.39
N GLU A 165 7.75 -1.85 32.13
CA GLU A 165 6.36 -2.32 32.13
C GLU A 165 6.12 -3.37 31.04
N LEU A 166 6.70 -3.17 29.85
CA LEU A 166 6.64 -4.13 28.76
C LEU A 166 7.27 -5.46 29.16
N HIS A 167 8.44 -5.43 29.81
CA HIS A 167 9.14 -6.62 30.28
C HIS A 167 8.31 -7.44 31.28
N HIS A 168 7.61 -6.78 32.20
CA HIS A 168 6.79 -7.43 33.22
C HIS A 168 5.37 -7.79 32.75
N CYS A 169 4.96 -7.34 31.58
CA CYS A 169 3.64 -7.65 31.03
C CYS A 169 3.59 -9.08 30.48
N ASN A 170 2.58 -9.85 30.89
CA ASN A 170 2.38 -11.25 30.47
C ASN A 170 1.47 -11.40 29.23
N ALA A 171 1.24 -10.33 28.46
CA ALA A 171 0.47 -10.42 27.23
C ALA A 171 1.19 -11.27 26.18
N LYS A 172 0.45 -12.08 25.42
CA LYS A 172 1.00 -12.93 24.34
C LYS A 172 1.50 -12.11 23.15
N VAL A 173 0.90 -10.96 22.92
CA VAL A 173 1.30 -9.99 21.89
C VAL A 173 1.38 -8.62 22.56
N LYS A 174 2.43 -7.90 22.27
CA LYS A 174 2.68 -6.54 22.77
C LYS A 174 3.05 -5.64 21.62
N PHE A 175 2.61 -4.40 21.63
CA PHE A 175 2.97 -3.40 20.64
C PHE A 175 3.88 -2.35 21.26
N LEU A 176 4.99 -2.05 20.62
CA LEU A 176 5.96 -1.05 21.08
C LEU A 176 6.04 0.09 20.07
N PHE A 177 5.52 1.26 20.40
CA PHE A 177 5.69 2.47 19.63
C PHE A 177 7.08 3.08 19.90
N THR A 178 7.89 3.19 18.86
CA THR A 178 9.25 3.70 19.00
C THR A 178 9.71 4.50 17.79
N PRO A 179 10.34 5.68 18.00
CA PRO A 179 11.13 6.35 16.97
C PRO A 179 12.51 5.69 16.84
N TYR A 180 13.28 6.07 15.81
CA TYR A 180 14.64 5.59 15.62
C TYR A 180 15.51 5.74 16.88
N MET A 181 15.48 6.90 17.51
CA MET A 181 16.25 7.16 18.74
C MET A 181 15.80 6.33 19.95
N GLY A 182 14.58 5.78 19.92
CA GLY A 182 14.06 4.90 20.96
C GLY A 182 14.61 3.46 20.91
N LEU A 183 15.25 3.07 19.80
CA LEU A 183 15.91 1.78 19.66
C LEU A 183 17.35 1.81 20.21
N ASN A 184 17.52 2.23 21.46
CA ASN A 184 18.80 2.21 22.15
C ASN A 184 19.21 0.79 22.61
N GLU A 185 20.34 0.67 23.29
CA GLU A 185 20.85 -0.63 23.79
C GLU A 185 19.87 -1.33 24.74
N GLU A 186 19.19 -0.59 25.59
CA GLU A 186 18.19 -1.12 26.52
C GLU A 186 16.98 -1.68 25.77
N ALA A 187 16.45 -0.93 24.79
CA ALA A 187 15.32 -1.35 23.97
C ALA A 187 15.68 -2.59 23.14
N THR A 188 16.86 -2.63 22.53
CA THR A 188 17.31 -3.80 21.74
C THR A 188 17.54 -5.03 22.61
N ALA A 189 18.06 -4.87 23.84
CA ALA A 189 18.17 -5.96 24.80
C ALA A 189 16.79 -6.48 25.24
N CYS A 190 15.85 -5.60 25.49
CA CYS A 190 14.46 -5.95 25.82
C CYS A 190 13.79 -6.71 24.66
N LEU A 191 13.87 -6.20 23.43
CA LEU A 191 13.30 -6.83 22.23
C LEU A 191 13.86 -8.23 21.97
N ARG A 192 15.15 -8.44 22.25
CA ARG A 192 15.78 -9.77 22.10
C ARG A 192 15.18 -10.81 23.06
N MET A 193 14.72 -10.37 24.24
CA MET A 193 14.07 -11.26 25.20
C MET A 193 12.56 -11.45 24.91
N HIS A 194 11.98 -10.59 24.08
CA HIS A 194 10.55 -10.51 23.82
C HIS A 194 10.25 -10.60 22.30
N PRO A 195 10.40 -11.77 21.66
CA PRO A 195 10.11 -11.95 20.23
C PRO A 195 8.61 -11.75 19.90
N GLU A 196 7.74 -11.79 20.89
CA GLU A 196 6.29 -11.51 20.78
C GLU A 196 5.95 -10.02 20.67
N VAL A 197 6.94 -9.13 20.72
CA VAL A 197 6.72 -7.70 20.57
C VAL A 197 6.69 -7.32 19.09
N VAL A 198 5.60 -6.68 18.68
CA VAL A 198 5.48 -6.02 17.38
C VAL A 198 5.93 -4.57 17.51
N ILE A 199 6.88 -4.16 16.71
CA ILE A 199 7.39 -2.79 16.71
C ILE A 199 6.51 -1.93 15.81
N ILE A 200 5.98 -0.83 16.35
CA ILE A 200 5.33 0.22 15.59
C ILE A 200 6.31 1.38 15.48
N ALA A 201 7.00 1.43 14.34
CA ALA A 201 7.93 2.49 14.03
C ALA A 201 7.18 3.78 13.74
N GLN A 202 7.59 4.87 14.38
CA GLN A 202 7.02 6.21 14.18
C GLN A 202 8.13 7.21 13.86
N SER A 203 7.81 8.21 13.05
CA SER A 203 8.76 9.24 12.63
C SER A 203 8.12 10.61 12.54
N ASN A 204 8.80 11.61 13.12
CA ASN A 204 8.54 13.02 12.92
C ASN A 204 9.64 13.69 12.08
N HIS A 205 10.56 12.90 11.54
CA HIS A 205 11.67 13.39 10.73
C HIS A 205 11.18 13.89 9.36
N PRO A 206 11.70 14.99 8.80
CA PRO A 206 11.32 15.42 7.45
C PRO A 206 11.52 14.34 6.39
N ASN A 207 12.63 13.60 6.45
CA ASN A 207 12.83 12.37 5.67
C ASN A 207 12.41 11.13 6.48
N ARG A 208 11.10 10.89 6.56
CA ARG A 208 10.51 9.78 7.31
C ARG A 208 10.96 8.42 6.78
N LEU A 209 10.99 8.29 5.45
CA LEU A 209 11.44 7.07 4.80
C LEU A 209 12.86 6.68 5.21
N GLY A 210 13.79 7.65 5.23
CA GLY A 210 15.17 7.42 5.66
C GLY A 210 15.25 6.98 7.13
N GLU A 211 14.46 7.57 8.02
CA GLU A 211 14.42 7.17 9.43
C GLU A 211 13.81 5.76 9.60
N PHE A 212 12.75 5.43 8.88
CA PHE A 212 12.17 4.08 8.88
C PHE A 212 13.14 3.01 8.34
N ARG A 213 13.86 3.32 7.26
CA ARG A 213 14.95 2.46 6.76
C ARG A 213 16.04 2.29 7.82
N GLY A 214 16.42 3.38 8.51
CA GLY A 214 17.37 3.32 9.63
C GLY A 214 16.93 2.35 10.73
N ILE A 215 15.64 2.37 11.11
CA ILE A 215 15.05 1.42 12.07
C ILE A 215 15.19 -0.02 11.56
N ALA A 216 14.79 -0.29 10.31
CA ALA A 216 14.84 -1.62 9.74
C ALA A 216 16.28 -2.17 9.70
N HIS A 217 17.23 -1.38 9.21
CA HIS A 217 18.64 -1.75 9.18
C HIS A 217 19.26 -1.95 10.57
N GLN A 218 18.86 -1.13 11.55
CA GLN A 218 19.31 -1.30 12.92
C GLN A 218 18.83 -2.63 13.51
N LEU A 219 17.55 -3.01 13.28
CA LEU A 219 17.02 -4.31 13.70
C LEU A 219 17.77 -5.46 13.04
N MET A 220 18.06 -5.37 11.74
CA MET A 220 18.85 -6.37 11.02
C MET A 220 20.26 -6.48 11.61
N ASN A 221 20.99 -5.37 11.79
CA ASN A 221 22.33 -5.34 12.35
C ASN A 221 22.39 -5.91 13.77
N GLN A 222 21.29 -5.85 14.53
CA GLN A 222 21.16 -6.41 15.87
C GLN A 222 20.64 -7.86 15.87
N GLY A 223 20.33 -8.43 14.71
CA GLY A 223 19.75 -9.77 14.58
C GLY A 223 18.37 -9.89 15.22
N LEU A 224 17.60 -8.81 15.26
CA LEU A 224 16.26 -8.77 15.83
C LEU A 224 15.21 -9.12 14.76
N THR A 225 14.35 -10.08 15.08
CA THR A 225 13.32 -10.61 14.18
C THR A 225 11.90 -10.16 14.52
N ASN A 226 11.77 -9.19 15.42
CA ASN A 226 10.48 -8.60 15.77
C ASN A 226 9.77 -8.02 14.53
N PRO A 227 8.47 -8.26 14.34
CA PRO A 227 7.71 -7.68 13.22
C PRO A 227 7.72 -6.15 13.27
N LEU A 228 7.70 -5.53 12.09
CA LEU A 228 7.83 -4.09 11.92
C LEU A 228 6.62 -3.52 11.17
N VAL A 229 5.84 -2.71 11.88
CA VAL A 229 4.71 -1.94 11.36
C VAL A 229 5.10 -0.47 11.28
N PHE A 230 4.81 0.19 10.17
CA PHE A 230 5.13 1.61 9.99
C PHE A 230 3.92 2.47 10.30
N PHE A 231 4.07 3.35 11.26
CA PHE A 231 3.06 4.33 11.66
C PHE A 231 3.40 5.71 11.10
N GLN A 232 2.42 6.32 10.41
CA GLN A 232 2.57 7.67 9.94
C GLN A 232 1.32 8.52 10.20
N PHE A 233 1.59 9.70 10.76
CA PHE A 233 0.61 10.74 11.02
C PHE A 233 0.50 11.71 9.84
N TYR A 234 -0.74 12.05 9.46
CA TYR A 234 -1.08 13.03 8.43
C TYR A 234 -2.11 14.04 8.94
N GLN A 235 -2.22 15.16 8.25
CA GLN A 235 -3.18 16.24 8.51
C GLN A 235 -3.71 16.77 7.17
N GLU A 236 -4.21 15.88 6.32
CA GLU A 236 -4.66 16.21 4.98
C GLU A 236 -6.17 16.52 4.96
N ASN A 237 -6.54 17.49 4.13
CA ASN A 237 -7.94 17.93 3.99
C ASN A 237 -8.65 17.28 2.81
N ASN A 238 -7.94 16.56 1.96
CA ASN A 238 -8.52 15.81 0.85
C ASN A 238 -7.83 14.46 0.68
N THR A 239 -8.58 13.51 0.14
CA THR A 239 -8.15 12.12 -0.02
C THR A 239 -6.96 11.97 -0.98
N GLU A 240 -6.91 12.74 -2.06
CA GLU A 240 -5.83 12.66 -3.05
C GLU A 240 -4.46 12.98 -2.42
N ASP A 241 -4.38 14.03 -1.60
CA ASP A 241 -3.13 14.40 -0.92
C ASP A 241 -2.71 13.33 0.07
N LEU A 242 -3.64 12.76 0.84
CA LEU A 242 -3.36 11.63 1.72
C LEU A 242 -2.82 10.43 0.95
N GLN A 243 -3.46 10.06 -0.16
CA GLN A 243 -3.07 8.92 -0.99
C GLN A 243 -1.68 9.09 -1.59
N ILE A 244 -1.40 10.25 -2.17
CA ILE A 244 -0.10 10.53 -2.78
C ILE A 244 1.00 10.49 -1.72
N LYS A 245 0.84 11.24 -0.63
CA LYS A 245 1.86 11.37 0.42
C LYS A 245 2.12 10.02 1.12
N SER A 246 1.07 9.31 1.52
CA SER A 246 1.22 8.03 2.19
C SER A 246 1.79 6.95 1.28
N ALA A 247 1.44 6.95 -0.01
CA ALA A 247 2.02 6.02 -0.97
C ALA A 247 3.53 6.29 -1.21
N VAL A 248 3.95 7.56 -1.24
CA VAL A 248 5.38 7.93 -1.31
C VAL A 248 6.13 7.46 -0.05
N ASP A 249 5.55 7.68 1.14
CA ASP A 249 6.21 7.33 2.41
C ASP A 249 6.36 5.82 2.59
N MET A 250 5.36 5.03 2.16
CA MET A 250 5.30 3.58 2.39
C MET A 250 5.87 2.75 1.24
N GLY A 251 5.91 3.31 0.02
CA GLY A 251 6.22 2.54 -1.19
C GLY A 251 7.58 1.88 -1.15
N ALA A 252 8.63 2.63 -0.88
CA ALA A 252 9.98 2.09 -0.82
C ALA A 252 10.14 1.03 0.28
N LEU A 253 9.49 1.22 1.45
CA LEU A 253 9.55 0.26 2.56
C LEU A 253 8.92 -1.10 2.21
N ILE A 254 7.88 -1.08 1.37
CA ILE A 254 7.25 -2.30 0.85
C ILE A 254 8.20 -2.97 -0.15
N PHE A 255 8.81 -2.22 -1.07
CA PHE A 255 9.75 -2.74 -2.06
C PHE A 255 11.04 -3.24 -1.44
N ASP A 256 11.54 -2.59 -0.39
CA ASP A 256 12.69 -3.04 0.39
C ASP A 256 12.39 -4.32 1.20
N GLY A 257 11.13 -4.74 1.28
CA GLY A 257 10.73 -5.93 2.04
C GLY A 257 10.74 -5.75 3.56
N PHE A 258 10.65 -4.53 4.06
CA PHE A 258 10.68 -4.24 5.51
C PHE A 258 9.30 -4.25 6.17
N CYS A 259 8.22 -4.22 5.38
CA CYS A 259 6.88 -3.93 5.85
C CYS A 259 6.13 -5.20 6.29
N ASP A 260 5.88 -5.35 7.59
CA ASP A 260 4.95 -6.35 8.13
C ASP A 260 3.56 -5.77 8.42
N GLY A 261 3.39 -4.45 8.29
CA GLY A 261 2.11 -3.77 8.40
C GLY A 261 2.24 -2.25 8.29
N ILE A 262 1.11 -1.61 8.09
CA ILE A 262 1.00 -0.15 8.06
C ILE A 262 -0.10 0.33 8.98
N LEU A 263 0.14 1.47 9.63
CA LEU A 263 -0.80 2.22 10.44
C LEU A 263 -0.79 3.66 9.92
N LEU A 264 -1.86 4.07 9.25
CA LEU A 264 -2.05 5.45 8.83
C LEU A 264 -3.03 6.13 9.79
N TYR A 265 -2.75 7.36 10.17
CA TYR A 265 -3.67 8.18 10.92
C TYR A 265 -3.73 9.58 10.31
N ASN A 266 -4.92 10.01 9.91
CA ASN A 266 -5.14 11.37 9.44
C ASN A 266 -5.94 12.15 10.47
N HIS A 267 -5.34 13.19 11.05
CA HIS A 267 -6.00 14.01 12.05
C HIS A 267 -7.02 14.95 11.41
N GLY A 268 -8.18 15.07 12.03
CA GLY A 268 -9.29 15.92 11.57
C GLY A 268 -10.38 15.13 10.85
N ASN A 269 -11.50 15.79 10.58
CA ASN A 269 -12.72 15.15 10.08
C ASN A 269 -12.93 15.31 8.57
N ALA A 270 -11.92 15.81 7.85
CA ALA A 270 -12.03 16.02 6.40
C ALA A 270 -12.00 14.71 5.59
N ILE A 271 -11.33 13.69 6.13
CA ILE A 271 -11.24 12.36 5.55
C ILE A 271 -11.70 11.36 6.62
N THR A 272 -12.64 10.48 6.27
CA THR A 272 -13.14 9.49 7.22
C THR A 272 -12.09 8.39 7.47
N ASP A 273 -12.16 7.77 8.66
CA ASP A 273 -11.24 6.71 9.02
C ASP A 273 -11.33 5.50 8.08
N GLU A 274 -12.54 5.18 7.59
CA GLU A 274 -12.74 4.12 6.60
C GLU A 274 -12.00 4.42 5.30
N LYS A 275 -11.88 5.71 4.94
CA LYS A 275 -11.14 6.14 3.74
C LYS A 275 -9.62 6.09 3.97
N VAL A 276 -9.17 6.32 5.19
CA VAL A 276 -7.77 6.10 5.59
C VAL A 276 -7.43 4.60 5.52
N ASP A 277 -8.30 3.73 6.04
CA ASP A 277 -8.14 2.28 5.94
C ASP A 277 -8.11 1.81 4.48
N GLU A 278 -9.06 2.26 3.65
CA GLU A 278 -9.08 1.96 2.21
C GLU A 278 -7.77 2.37 1.53
N THR A 279 -7.23 3.53 1.89
CA THR A 279 -5.94 4.02 1.38
C THR A 279 -4.80 3.08 1.78
N ALA A 280 -4.77 2.62 3.04
CA ALA A 280 -3.78 1.68 3.53
C ALA A 280 -3.82 0.35 2.76
N PHE A 281 -5.00 -0.22 2.56
CA PHE A 281 -5.18 -1.42 1.72
C PHE A 281 -4.77 -1.17 0.26
N GLY A 282 -5.09 -0.01 -0.29
CA GLY A 282 -4.70 0.40 -1.64
C GLY A 282 -3.19 0.46 -1.83
N ILE A 283 -2.46 0.98 -0.85
CA ILE A 283 -0.99 1.05 -0.84
C ILE A 283 -0.38 -0.36 -0.83
N LEU A 284 -0.85 -1.24 0.07
CA LEU A 284 -0.37 -2.62 0.13
C LEU A 284 -0.66 -3.39 -1.15
N GLN A 285 -1.80 -3.15 -1.78
CA GLN A 285 -2.14 -3.75 -3.07
C GLN A 285 -1.30 -3.20 -4.21
N ALA A 286 -1.07 -1.90 -4.27
CA ALA A 286 -0.23 -1.26 -5.27
C ALA A 286 1.22 -1.78 -5.21
N GLY A 287 1.74 -2.03 -3.99
CA GLY A 287 3.03 -2.65 -3.73
C GLY A 287 3.05 -4.18 -3.88
N ARG A 288 1.93 -4.80 -4.29
CA ARG A 288 1.76 -6.27 -4.42
C ARG A 288 2.04 -7.05 -3.12
N ALA A 289 2.02 -6.38 -1.97
CA ALA A 289 2.24 -6.99 -0.67
C ALA A 289 0.98 -7.69 -0.11
N ARG A 290 -0.21 -7.16 -0.45
CA ARG A 290 -1.50 -7.73 -0.02
C ARG A 290 -2.59 -7.43 -1.03
N THR A 291 -3.35 -8.44 -1.45
CA THR A 291 -4.50 -8.28 -2.34
C THR A 291 -5.78 -8.11 -1.53
N SER A 292 -6.49 -7.01 -1.73
CA SER A 292 -7.73 -6.66 -1.00
C SER A 292 -8.97 -6.57 -1.89
N LYS A 293 -8.78 -6.27 -3.18
CA LYS A 293 -9.87 -6.11 -4.17
C LYS A 293 -9.45 -6.64 -5.54
N THR A 294 -10.34 -6.56 -6.53
CA THR A 294 -10.00 -6.78 -7.93
C THR A 294 -8.96 -5.77 -8.39
N GLU A 295 -7.93 -6.22 -9.10
CA GLU A 295 -6.94 -5.33 -9.72
C GLU A 295 -7.34 -5.01 -11.16
N TYR A 296 -7.30 -3.72 -11.51
CA TYR A 296 -7.55 -3.28 -12.87
C TYR A 296 -6.26 -2.76 -13.50
N ILE A 297 -5.97 -3.25 -14.70
CA ILE A 297 -4.84 -2.81 -15.51
C ILE A 297 -5.45 -2.10 -16.72
N SER A 298 -5.38 -0.78 -16.76
CA SER A 298 -5.98 0.00 -17.86
C SER A 298 -4.97 0.97 -18.45
N CYS A 299 -5.01 1.10 -19.77
CA CYS A 299 -4.16 2.05 -20.49
C CYS A 299 -4.72 3.48 -20.33
N PRO A 300 -3.88 4.52 -20.47
CA PRO A 300 -4.31 5.91 -20.32
C PRO A 300 -5.19 6.44 -21.45
N GLY A 301 -5.55 5.60 -22.42
CA GLY A 301 -6.22 6.04 -23.63
C GLY A 301 -5.30 6.77 -24.61
N CYS A 302 -5.58 6.67 -25.89
CA CYS A 302 -4.84 7.38 -26.93
C CYS A 302 -5.71 7.52 -28.19
N GLY A 303 -5.21 8.14 -29.24
CA GLY A 303 -5.92 8.26 -30.52
C GLY A 303 -6.33 6.95 -31.20
N ARG A 304 -5.88 5.80 -30.67
CA ARG A 304 -6.28 4.46 -31.10
C ARG A 304 -7.43 3.87 -30.29
N THR A 305 -7.82 4.50 -29.19
CA THR A 305 -8.98 4.09 -28.39
C THR A 305 -10.26 4.45 -29.15
N LEU A 306 -11.09 3.45 -29.43
CA LEU A 306 -12.26 3.59 -30.32
C LEU A 306 -13.60 3.45 -29.57
N TYR A 307 -13.57 3.52 -28.24
CA TYR A 307 -14.73 3.49 -27.35
C TYR A 307 -14.50 4.40 -26.14
N ASP A 308 -15.54 4.68 -25.38
CA ASP A 308 -15.43 5.44 -24.12
C ASP A 308 -14.77 4.56 -23.04
N LEU A 309 -13.45 4.74 -22.88
CA LEU A 309 -12.63 3.95 -21.97
C LEU A 309 -13.06 4.18 -20.51
N GLU A 310 -13.26 5.42 -20.10
CA GLU A 310 -13.59 5.80 -18.71
C GLU A 310 -14.95 5.23 -18.29
N ALA A 311 -15.98 5.42 -19.10
CA ALA A 311 -17.31 4.86 -18.84
C ALA A 311 -17.28 3.31 -18.82
N THR A 312 -16.47 2.68 -19.68
CA THR A 312 -16.33 1.23 -19.71
C THR A 312 -15.61 0.69 -18.47
N ILE A 313 -14.54 1.34 -18.02
CA ILE A 313 -13.86 1.01 -16.78
C ILE A 313 -14.84 1.06 -15.60
N ALA A 314 -15.63 2.14 -15.50
CA ALA A 314 -16.63 2.29 -14.44
C ALA A 314 -17.67 1.15 -14.45
N ARG A 315 -18.18 0.75 -15.63
CA ARG A 315 -19.12 -0.38 -15.77
C ARG A 315 -18.51 -1.71 -15.35
N ILE A 316 -17.29 -2.01 -15.79
CA ILE A 316 -16.59 -3.24 -15.42
C ILE A 316 -16.33 -3.27 -13.92
N LYS A 317 -15.84 -2.17 -13.34
CA LYS A 317 -15.62 -2.05 -11.89
C LYS A 317 -16.89 -2.28 -11.08
N ALA A 318 -18.00 -1.67 -11.47
CA ALA A 318 -19.29 -1.85 -10.80
C ALA A 318 -19.74 -3.32 -10.75
N ALA A 319 -19.41 -4.09 -11.79
CA ALA A 319 -19.78 -5.49 -11.91
C ALA A 319 -18.79 -6.48 -11.26
N THR A 320 -17.52 -6.10 -11.08
CA THR A 320 -16.43 -7.04 -10.74
C THR A 320 -15.59 -6.65 -9.53
N SER A 321 -15.81 -5.48 -8.90
CA SER A 321 -14.97 -4.97 -7.78
C SER A 321 -14.90 -5.90 -6.57
N HIS A 322 -15.91 -6.75 -6.39
CA HIS A 322 -15.98 -7.75 -5.30
C HIS A 322 -15.17 -9.03 -5.56
N LEU A 323 -14.66 -9.21 -6.79
CA LEU A 323 -13.91 -10.42 -7.19
C LEU A 323 -12.44 -10.32 -6.73
N LYS A 324 -12.25 -10.33 -5.42
CA LYS A 324 -10.93 -10.21 -4.79
C LYS A 324 -9.93 -11.23 -5.38
N GLY A 325 -8.78 -10.71 -5.80
CA GLY A 325 -7.68 -11.51 -6.33
C GLY A 325 -7.65 -11.63 -7.85
N LEU A 326 -8.72 -11.28 -8.55
CA LEU A 326 -8.71 -11.23 -10.01
C LEU A 326 -8.00 -9.98 -10.54
N LYS A 327 -7.33 -10.13 -11.68
CA LYS A 327 -6.73 -9.04 -12.45
C LYS A 327 -7.45 -8.92 -13.78
N ILE A 328 -8.02 -7.75 -14.05
CA ILE A 328 -8.80 -7.47 -15.27
C ILE A 328 -8.10 -6.39 -16.07
N GLY A 329 -7.65 -6.71 -17.29
CA GLY A 329 -7.09 -5.77 -18.25
C GLY A 329 -8.18 -5.05 -19.03
N ILE A 330 -8.13 -3.71 -19.13
CA ILE A 330 -9.08 -2.91 -19.90
C ILE A 330 -8.27 -2.01 -20.84
N MET A 331 -8.20 -2.40 -22.12
CA MET A 331 -7.28 -1.81 -23.08
C MET A 331 -8.01 -1.16 -24.25
N GLY A 332 -7.65 0.08 -24.55
CA GLY A 332 -8.25 0.87 -25.62
C GLY A 332 -8.05 0.32 -27.01
N CYS A 333 -6.98 -0.46 -27.27
CA CYS A 333 -6.70 -1.00 -28.59
C CYS A 333 -5.93 -2.32 -28.55
N ILE A 334 -6.02 -3.08 -29.66
CA ILE A 334 -5.34 -4.37 -29.86
C ILE A 334 -3.83 -4.23 -30.09
N VAL A 335 -3.31 -3.03 -30.39
CA VAL A 335 -1.91 -2.87 -30.81
C VAL A 335 -0.95 -3.17 -29.66
N ASN A 336 -1.15 -2.51 -28.51
CA ASN A 336 -0.32 -2.70 -27.32
C ASN A 336 -1.05 -3.49 -26.23
N GLY A 337 -2.39 -3.41 -26.22
CA GLY A 337 -3.22 -3.93 -25.13
C GLY A 337 -2.91 -5.36 -24.71
N PRO A 338 -2.80 -6.35 -25.61
CA PRO A 338 -2.47 -7.72 -25.22
C PRO A 338 -1.11 -7.88 -24.54
N GLY A 339 -0.13 -7.03 -24.87
CA GLY A 339 1.18 -7.00 -24.22
C GLY A 339 1.14 -6.33 -22.86
N GLU A 340 0.47 -5.19 -22.77
CA GLU A 340 0.35 -4.37 -21.56
C GLU A 340 -0.48 -5.06 -20.45
N MET A 341 -1.43 -5.92 -20.83
CA MET A 341 -2.22 -6.72 -19.88
C MET A 341 -1.73 -8.16 -19.71
N ALA A 342 -0.46 -8.44 -20.01
CA ALA A 342 0.07 -9.82 -20.01
C ALA A 342 -0.10 -10.55 -18.67
N ASP A 343 -0.19 -9.82 -17.56
CA ASP A 343 -0.39 -10.31 -16.20
C ASP A 343 -1.88 -10.39 -15.80
N ALA A 344 -2.81 -9.96 -16.66
CA ALA A 344 -4.23 -10.00 -16.37
C ALA A 344 -4.79 -11.43 -16.52
N ASP A 345 -5.75 -11.80 -15.66
CA ASP A 345 -6.47 -13.04 -15.77
C ASP A 345 -7.50 -12.97 -16.90
N TYR A 346 -8.15 -11.82 -17.04
CA TYR A 346 -9.12 -11.51 -18.09
C TYR A 346 -8.82 -10.18 -18.74
N GLY A 347 -9.13 -10.07 -20.03
CA GLY A 347 -8.88 -8.85 -20.79
C GLY A 347 -10.10 -8.40 -21.62
N TYR A 348 -10.37 -7.10 -21.56
CA TYR A 348 -11.32 -6.39 -22.41
C TYR A 348 -10.53 -5.45 -23.31
N VAL A 349 -10.49 -5.73 -24.61
CA VAL A 349 -9.59 -5.06 -25.55
C VAL A 349 -10.32 -4.51 -26.75
N GLY A 350 -10.18 -3.21 -27.02
CA GLY A 350 -10.73 -2.59 -28.21
C GLY A 350 -10.16 -3.20 -29.52
N ALA A 351 -11.01 -3.78 -30.34
CA ALA A 351 -10.62 -4.45 -31.59
C ALA A 351 -10.92 -3.62 -32.85
N GLY A 352 -11.77 -2.61 -32.74
CA GLY A 352 -12.21 -1.72 -33.79
C GLY A 352 -13.37 -0.86 -33.29
N ARG A 353 -13.89 0.03 -34.16
CA ARG A 353 -14.99 0.91 -33.77
C ARG A 353 -16.23 0.09 -33.39
N GLY A 354 -16.67 0.22 -32.13
CA GLY A 354 -17.80 -0.53 -31.57
C GLY A 354 -17.57 -2.03 -31.46
N LYS A 355 -16.31 -2.51 -31.50
CA LYS A 355 -15.95 -3.92 -31.43
C LYS A 355 -14.88 -4.17 -30.38
N ILE A 356 -15.10 -5.19 -29.57
CA ILE A 356 -14.25 -5.62 -28.48
C ILE A 356 -13.82 -7.06 -28.69
N SER A 357 -12.62 -7.40 -28.19
CA SER A 357 -12.15 -8.77 -28.05
C SER A 357 -11.95 -9.10 -26.58
N LEU A 358 -12.36 -10.28 -26.16
CA LEU A 358 -12.17 -10.78 -24.80
C LEU A 358 -11.02 -11.78 -24.75
N TYR A 359 -10.24 -11.65 -23.70
CA TYR A 359 -9.08 -12.50 -23.45
C TYR A 359 -9.19 -13.22 -22.10
N LYS A 360 -8.62 -14.43 -22.05
CA LYS A 360 -8.25 -15.11 -20.81
C LYS A 360 -6.74 -15.26 -20.80
N LYS A 361 -6.08 -14.57 -19.87
CA LYS A 361 -4.61 -14.41 -19.90
C LYS A 361 -4.17 -13.85 -21.25
N LYS A 362 -3.30 -14.55 -21.96
CA LYS A 362 -2.79 -14.16 -23.29
C LYS A 362 -3.62 -14.69 -24.47
N GLU A 363 -4.62 -15.51 -24.23
CA GLU A 363 -5.44 -16.13 -25.27
C GLU A 363 -6.69 -15.31 -25.58
N CYS A 364 -6.90 -15.01 -26.86
CA CYS A 364 -8.10 -14.34 -27.32
C CYS A 364 -9.23 -15.36 -27.44
N ILE A 365 -10.24 -15.27 -26.57
CA ILE A 365 -11.37 -16.22 -26.49
C ILE A 365 -12.47 -15.86 -27.49
N GLU A 366 -12.84 -14.58 -27.58
CA GLU A 366 -13.89 -14.12 -28.47
C GLU A 366 -13.51 -12.80 -29.13
N LYS A 367 -13.74 -12.68 -30.45
CA LYS A 367 -13.35 -11.50 -31.24
C LYS A 367 -14.57 -10.77 -31.77
N ASN A 368 -14.42 -9.46 -31.98
CA ASN A 368 -15.40 -8.62 -32.66
C ASN A 368 -16.79 -8.61 -32.00
N ILE A 369 -16.84 -8.71 -30.69
CA ILE A 369 -18.07 -8.61 -29.90
C ILE A 369 -18.58 -7.16 -30.00
N PRO A 370 -19.87 -6.91 -30.21
CA PRO A 370 -20.44 -5.58 -30.08
C PRO A 370 -20.19 -4.99 -28.68
N GLU A 371 -19.72 -3.74 -28.63
CA GLU A 371 -19.36 -3.07 -27.37
C GLU A 371 -20.48 -3.13 -26.33
N GLU A 372 -21.74 -3.02 -26.77
CA GLU A 372 -22.92 -3.05 -25.93
C GLU A 372 -23.08 -4.36 -25.12
N GLN A 373 -22.58 -5.50 -25.67
CA GLN A 373 -22.67 -6.83 -25.09
C GLN A 373 -21.37 -7.25 -24.38
N ALA A 374 -20.29 -6.52 -24.60
CA ALA A 374 -18.93 -7.01 -24.26
C ALA A 374 -18.69 -7.10 -22.73
N VAL A 375 -19.31 -6.22 -21.94
CA VAL A 375 -19.19 -6.28 -20.46
C VAL A 375 -19.93 -7.48 -19.90
N GLU A 376 -21.13 -7.77 -20.41
CA GLU A 376 -21.92 -8.95 -20.00
C GLU A 376 -21.18 -10.24 -20.36
N LYS A 377 -20.63 -10.31 -21.57
CA LYS A 377 -19.82 -11.45 -22.02
C LYS A 377 -18.53 -11.63 -21.24
N LEU A 378 -17.90 -10.54 -20.79
CA LEU A 378 -16.75 -10.63 -19.87
C LEU A 378 -17.17 -11.30 -18.56
N ILE A 379 -18.32 -10.93 -18.00
CA ILE A 379 -18.85 -11.52 -16.77
C ILE A 379 -19.18 -13.01 -16.99
N GLU A 380 -19.81 -13.35 -18.13
CA GLU A 380 -20.08 -14.73 -18.50
C GLU A 380 -18.79 -15.56 -18.62
N LEU A 381 -17.74 -14.98 -19.22
CA LEU A 381 -16.44 -15.62 -19.35
C LEU A 381 -15.83 -15.90 -17.96
N ILE A 382 -15.90 -14.94 -17.03
CA ILE A 382 -15.42 -15.09 -15.66
C ILE A 382 -16.23 -16.20 -14.93
N LYS A 383 -17.55 -16.21 -15.09
CA LYS A 383 -18.45 -17.24 -14.53
C LYS A 383 -18.15 -18.63 -15.08
N ALA A 384 -17.98 -18.75 -16.38
CA ALA A 384 -17.70 -20.04 -17.06
C ALA A 384 -16.37 -20.67 -16.60
N ASN A 385 -15.44 -19.86 -16.08
CA ASN A 385 -14.17 -20.32 -15.54
C ASN A 385 -14.19 -20.57 -14.01
N GLY A 386 -15.31 -20.33 -13.34
CA GLY A 386 -15.45 -20.55 -11.90
C GLY A 386 -14.83 -19.47 -11.01
N ASP A 387 -14.40 -18.35 -11.61
CA ASP A 387 -13.72 -17.26 -10.92
C ASP A 387 -14.67 -16.15 -10.43
N TYR A 388 -15.98 -16.29 -10.75
CA TYR A 388 -17.01 -15.36 -10.29
C TYR A 388 -17.56 -15.81 -8.93
N LYS A 389 -17.58 -14.89 -7.99
CA LYS A 389 -18.29 -15.07 -6.71
C LYS A 389 -19.46 -14.09 -6.67
N GLU A 390 -20.60 -14.53 -6.19
CA GLU A 390 -21.71 -13.62 -5.97
C GLU A 390 -21.42 -12.64 -4.81
N LYS A 391 -22.05 -11.45 -4.89
CA LYS A 391 -21.84 -10.37 -3.88
C LYS A 391 -22.41 -10.79 -2.53
#